data_8e91b0808106e68eb6bf6bd7742f735f
#
_entry.id   8e91b0808106e68eb6bf6bd7742f735f
#
_cell.length_a   1.000
_cell.length_b   1.000
_cell.length_c   1.000
_cell.angle_alpha   90.00
_cell.angle_beta   90.00
_cell.angle_gamma   90.00
#
_symmetry.space_group_name_H-M   'P 1'
#
loop_
_entity.id
_entity.type
_entity.pdbx_description
1 polymer ?
#
loop_
_entity_poly.entity_id
_entity_poly.type
_entity_poly.pdbx_seq_one_letter_code
_entity_poly.pdbx_strand_id
1 'polypeptide(L)'
;EAQRRIPNSLKLTPAERAAYLALTRSYQRQAFERRFWEVRDPFPETPRNELEERFRERLRLARERFPSPVDERFRMTLLLGEPFRRVPLRCADLLQTGEIWSFSAAGRIPHGFTLVFVSGGVSADAPHRLWSPRSGYEELLLWQIPPTGDVAAELAERIARDCPRGEEILDGLAAASDWSELE
;
A
#
# COMPACT_ATOMS: atom_id res chain seq x y z
N GLU A 1 24.12 10.68 -18.31
CA GLU A 1 24.24 9.82 -17.10
C GLU A 1 22.91 9.19 -16.82
N ALA A 2 22.72 7.91 -17.27
CA ALA A 2 21.55 7.15 -16.94
C ALA A 2 21.51 7.03 -15.42
N GLN A 3 20.49 7.66 -14.82
CA GLN A 3 20.26 7.71 -13.39
C GLN A 3 20.34 6.29 -12.82
N ARG A 4 21.27 6.04 -11.90
CA ARG A 4 21.48 4.77 -11.19
C ARG A 4 20.27 4.46 -10.30
N ARG A 5 19.16 4.10 -10.91
CA ARG A 5 17.94 3.72 -10.17
C ARG A 5 18.02 2.25 -9.81
N ILE A 6 17.79 1.95 -8.54
CA ILE A 6 17.55 0.60 -8.07
C ILE A 6 16.24 0.12 -8.73
N PRO A 7 16.23 -1.06 -9.37
CA PRO A 7 14.99 -1.60 -9.91
C PRO A 7 13.94 -1.73 -8.79
N ASN A 8 12.71 -1.30 -9.05
CA ASN A 8 11.59 -1.49 -8.11
C ASN A 8 11.31 -2.98 -7.82
N SER A 9 11.92 -3.87 -8.63
CA SER A 9 11.90 -5.31 -8.45
C SER A 9 12.78 -5.83 -7.31
N LEU A 10 13.58 -4.97 -6.66
CA LEU A 10 14.50 -5.42 -5.61
C LEU A 10 14.18 -4.70 -4.30
N LYS A 11 13.79 -5.48 -3.29
CA LYS A 11 13.70 -5.03 -1.90
C LYS A 11 15.04 -5.24 -1.21
N LEU A 12 15.92 -4.24 -1.36
CA LEU A 12 17.26 -4.29 -0.83
C LEU A 12 17.31 -3.80 0.62
N THR A 13 18.03 -4.52 1.45
CA THR A 13 18.49 -3.99 2.75
C THR A 13 19.40 -2.77 2.53
N PRO A 14 19.65 -1.93 3.56
CA PRO A 14 20.56 -0.79 3.42
C PRO A 14 21.95 -1.19 2.90
N ALA A 15 22.50 -2.31 3.38
CA ALA A 15 23.80 -2.82 2.93
C ALA A 15 23.79 -3.27 1.46
N GLU A 16 22.77 -4.03 1.06
CA GLU A 16 22.57 -4.46 -0.33
C GLU A 16 22.36 -3.26 -1.26
N ARG A 17 21.61 -2.26 -0.81
CA ARG A 17 21.42 -1.01 -1.55
C ARG A 17 22.75 -0.30 -1.80
N ALA A 18 23.57 -0.16 -0.77
CA ALA A 18 24.91 0.45 -0.89
C ALA A 18 25.78 -0.35 -1.86
N ALA A 19 25.81 -1.67 -1.74
CA ALA A 19 26.54 -2.55 -2.67
C ALA A 19 26.05 -2.41 -4.10
N TYR A 20 24.74 -2.44 -4.35
CA TYR A 20 24.16 -2.30 -5.70
C TYR A 20 24.51 -0.95 -6.34
N LEU A 21 24.44 0.15 -5.57
CA LEU A 21 24.76 1.49 -6.05
C LEU A 21 26.26 1.68 -6.38
N ALA A 22 27.12 0.91 -5.74
CA ALA A 22 28.56 0.91 -6.01
C ALA A 22 28.90 0.22 -7.36
N LEU A 23 28.03 -0.64 -7.90
CA LEU A 23 28.24 -1.36 -9.14
C LEU A 23 28.18 -0.41 -10.34
N THR A 24 29.24 -0.39 -11.13
CA THR A 24 29.36 0.53 -12.28
C THR A 24 28.97 -0.11 -13.60
N ARG A 25 29.15 -1.44 -13.75
CA ARG A 25 28.92 -2.18 -14.99
C ARG A 25 27.56 -2.89 -14.97
N SER A 26 26.92 -2.95 -16.15
CA SER A 26 25.61 -3.62 -16.29
C SER A 26 25.65 -5.10 -15.93
N TYR A 27 26.69 -5.83 -16.33
CA TYR A 27 26.83 -7.25 -16.01
C TYR A 27 26.97 -7.52 -14.50
N GLN A 28 27.61 -6.60 -13.77
CA GLN A 28 27.71 -6.69 -12.31
C GLN A 28 26.34 -6.55 -11.65
N ARG A 29 25.51 -5.60 -12.13
CA ARG A 29 24.13 -5.42 -11.63
C ARG A 29 23.27 -6.63 -11.95
N GLN A 30 23.35 -7.16 -13.17
CA GLN A 30 22.65 -8.39 -13.55
C GLN A 30 23.06 -9.58 -12.69
N ALA A 31 24.37 -9.73 -12.41
CA ALA A 31 24.87 -10.77 -11.52
C ALA A 31 24.36 -10.58 -10.07
N PHE A 32 24.34 -9.34 -9.59
CA PHE A 32 23.78 -9.03 -8.28
C PHE A 32 22.28 -9.37 -8.21
N GLU A 33 21.47 -8.96 -9.20
CA GLU A 33 20.05 -9.24 -9.27
C GLU A 33 19.76 -10.75 -9.29
N ARG A 34 20.51 -11.50 -10.10
CA ARG A 34 20.41 -12.95 -10.11
C ARG A 34 20.72 -13.55 -8.74
N ARG A 35 21.85 -13.15 -8.14
CA ARG A 35 22.25 -13.64 -6.82
C ARG A 35 21.26 -13.24 -5.73
N PHE A 36 20.65 -12.04 -5.83
CA PHE A 36 19.62 -11.57 -4.92
C PHE A 36 18.45 -12.54 -4.85
N TRP A 37 17.99 -13.04 -6.00
CA TRP A 37 16.88 -13.99 -6.06
C TRP A 37 17.32 -15.41 -5.69
N GLU A 38 18.48 -15.86 -6.13
CA GLU A 38 19.03 -17.20 -5.80
C GLU A 38 19.10 -17.42 -4.26
N VAL A 39 19.60 -16.44 -3.51
CA VAL A 39 19.73 -16.58 -2.05
C VAL A 39 18.40 -16.46 -1.29
N ARG A 40 17.35 -16.03 -1.97
CA ARG A 40 16.00 -15.88 -1.43
C ARG A 40 15.01 -16.91 -1.96
N ASP A 41 15.51 -17.85 -2.73
CA ASP A 41 14.71 -18.95 -3.24
C ASP A 41 14.27 -19.83 -2.07
N PRO A 42 12.94 -19.98 -1.81
CA PRO A 42 12.46 -20.80 -0.72
C PRO A 42 12.57 -22.30 -1.00
N PHE A 43 12.71 -22.69 -2.27
CA PHE A 43 12.76 -24.08 -2.71
C PHE A 43 13.83 -24.28 -3.80
N PRO A 44 15.14 -24.21 -3.45
CA PRO A 44 16.23 -24.23 -4.43
C PRO A 44 16.33 -25.56 -5.22
N GLU A 45 15.61 -26.59 -4.80
CA GLU A 45 15.47 -27.87 -5.51
C GLU A 45 14.47 -27.81 -6.68
N THR A 46 13.63 -26.78 -6.77
CA THR A 46 12.74 -26.58 -7.91
C THR A 46 13.42 -25.77 -9.02
N PRO A 47 13.02 -25.95 -10.29
CA PRO A 47 13.61 -25.18 -11.40
C PRO A 47 13.15 -23.72 -11.44
N ARG A 48 12.28 -23.31 -10.54
CA ARG A 48 11.67 -21.98 -10.49
C ARG A 48 11.90 -21.35 -9.13
N ASN A 49 12.08 -20.02 -9.11
CA ASN A 49 12.08 -19.26 -7.89
C ASN A 49 10.69 -18.66 -7.66
N GLU A 50 9.88 -19.30 -6.82
CA GLU A 50 8.48 -18.92 -6.58
C GLU A 50 8.37 -17.52 -5.94
N LEU A 51 9.37 -17.12 -5.17
CA LEU A 51 9.39 -15.78 -4.59
C LEU A 51 9.57 -14.70 -5.66
N GLU A 52 10.51 -14.94 -6.59
CA GLU A 52 10.76 -14.03 -7.73
C GLU A 52 9.56 -13.94 -8.65
N GLU A 53 8.96 -15.09 -9.03
CA GLU A 53 7.78 -15.14 -9.90
C GLU A 53 6.60 -14.38 -9.27
N ARG A 54 6.32 -14.62 -7.99
CA ARG A 54 5.27 -13.92 -7.24
C ARG A 54 5.53 -12.42 -7.16
N PHE A 55 6.76 -12.03 -6.93
CA PHE A 55 7.12 -10.63 -6.88
C PHE A 55 6.96 -9.94 -8.25
N ARG A 56 7.40 -10.59 -9.33
CA ARG A 56 7.24 -10.08 -10.70
C ARG A 56 5.76 -9.90 -11.06
N GLU A 57 4.91 -10.84 -10.70
CA GLU A 57 3.48 -10.74 -10.93
C GLU A 57 2.87 -9.56 -10.15
N ARG A 58 3.21 -9.40 -8.88
CA ARG A 58 2.75 -8.26 -8.08
C ARG A 58 3.23 -6.91 -8.65
N LEU A 59 4.46 -6.88 -9.17
CA LEU A 59 5.02 -5.68 -9.80
C LEU A 59 4.26 -5.32 -11.08
N ARG A 60 3.89 -6.32 -11.89
CA ARG A 60 3.07 -6.12 -13.09
C ARG A 60 1.71 -5.54 -12.71
N LEU A 61 1.00 -6.15 -11.76
CA LEU A 61 -0.30 -5.68 -11.26
C LEU A 61 -0.22 -4.26 -10.68
N ALA A 62 0.80 -3.99 -9.88
CA ALA A 62 0.97 -2.67 -9.29
C ALA A 62 1.18 -1.58 -10.36
N ARG A 63 1.98 -1.86 -11.39
CA ARG A 63 2.21 -0.94 -12.51
C ARG A 63 0.99 -0.69 -13.37
N GLU A 64 0.18 -1.71 -13.58
CA GLU A 64 -1.06 -1.59 -14.36
C GLU A 64 -2.11 -0.75 -13.65
N ARG A 65 -2.16 -0.84 -12.32
CA ARG A 65 -3.21 -0.16 -11.52
C ARG A 65 -2.81 1.21 -10.99
N PHE A 66 -1.54 1.38 -10.68
CA PHE A 66 -1.03 2.58 -10.02
C PHE A 66 0.13 3.15 -10.83
N PRO A 67 -0.10 4.24 -11.59
CA PRO A 67 0.94 4.80 -12.47
C PRO A 67 2.12 5.40 -11.70
N SER A 68 1.90 5.79 -10.43
CA SER A 68 2.92 6.40 -9.60
C SER A 68 3.49 5.42 -8.55
N PRO A 69 4.81 5.18 -8.53
CA PRO A 69 5.43 4.35 -7.50
C PRO A 69 5.48 4.99 -6.11
N VAL A 70 5.12 6.28 -5.99
CA VAL A 70 4.98 6.97 -4.69
C VAL A 70 3.59 6.77 -4.09
N ASP A 71 2.66 6.20 -4.84
CA ASP A 71 1.35 5.78 -4.32
C ASP A 71 1.54 4.60 -3.37
N GLU A 72 1.07 4.72 -2.15
CA GLU A 72 1.25 3.66 -1.16
C GLU A 72 0.48 2.38 -1.51
N ARG A 73 -0.58 2.47 -2.31
CA ARG A 73 -1.27 1.29 -2.85
C ARG A 73 -0.35 0.48 -3.77
N PHE A 74 0.52 1.15 -4.54
CA PHE A 74 1.56 0.48 -5.33
C PHE A 74 2.49 -0.33 -4.41
N ARG A 75 3.00 0.30 -3.34
CA ARG A 75 3.87 -0.33 -2.36
C ARG A 75 3.18 -1.52 -1.69
N MET A 76 1.93 -1.35 -1.22
CA MET A 76 1.20 -2.43 -0.54
C MET A 76 0.86 -3.58 -1.47
N THR A 77 0.56 -3.32 -2.75
CA THR A 77 0.39 -4.39 -3.74
C THR A 77 1.67 -5.23 -3.92
N LEU A 78 2.84 -4.60 -3.92
CA LEU A 78 4.12 -5.35 -3.98
C LEU A 78 4.34 -6.19 -2.72
N LEU A 79 4.02 -5.65 -1.54
CA LEU A 79 4.25 -6.32 -0.26
C LEU A 79 3.28 -7.46 -0.01
N LEU A 80 2.00 -7.18 -0.17
CA LEU A 80 0.90 -8.01 0.30
C LEU A 80 0.20 -8.77 -0.83
N GLY A 81 0.29 -8.24 -2.07
CA GLY A 81 -0.52 -8.71 -3.19
C GLY A 81 -1.87 -7.99 -3.23
N GLU A 82 -2.87 -8.66 -3.79
CA GLU A 82 -4.21 -8.10 -3.91
C GLU A 82 -5.04 -8.33 -2.63
N PRO A 83 -5.81 -7.33 -2.18
CA PRO A 83 -6.79 -7.54 -1.12
C PRO A 83 -7.94 -8.39 -1.64
N PHE A 84 -8.58 -9.15 -0.76
CA PHE A 84 -9.77 -9.91 -1.13
C PHE A 84 -11.03 -9.03 -1.26
N ARG A 85 -11.03 -7.86 -0.59
CA ARG A 85 -12.12 -6.89 -0.67
C ARG A 85 -11.55 -5.47 -0.81
N ARG A 86 -12.21 -4.68 -1.67
CA ARG A 86 -11.96 -3.24 -1.83
C ARG A 86 -13.27 -2.49 -1.72
N VAL A 87 -13.29 -1.50 -0.85
CA VAL A 87 -14.42 -0.58 -0.70
C VAL A 87 -13.92 0.82 -1.09
N PRO A 88 -14.51 1.47 -2.09
CA PRO A 88 -14.15 2.83 -2.43
C PRO A 88 -14.61 3.77 -1.30
N LEU A 89 -13.70 4.57 -0.81
CA LEU A 89 -13.99 5.66 0.11
C LEU A 89 -14.42 6.88 -0.73
N ARG A 90 -15.72 6.97 -0.98
CA ARG A 90 -16.32 8.05 -1.76
C ARG A 90 -17.51 8.63 -1.03
N CYS A 91 -17.35 9.83 -0.56
CA CYS A 91 -18.40 10.61 0.07
C CYS A 91 -18.17 12.07 -0.30
N ALA A 92 -18.87 12.53 -1.30
CA ALA A 92 -18.73 13.90 -1.82
C ALA A 92 -18.88 14.89 -0.67
N ASP A 93 -18.07 15.93 -0.68
CA ASP A 93 -18.09 17.04 0.27
C ASP A 93 -17.84 16.69 1.75
N LEU A 94 -17.61 15.42 2.09
CA LEU A 94 -17.32 15.00 3.46
C LEU A 94 -15.92 14.39 3.62
N LEU A 95 -15.60 13.35 2.83
CA LEU A 95 -14.37 12.59 2.98
C LEU A 95 -13.43 12.81 1.80
N GLN A 96 -12.13 12.72 2.08
CA GLN A 96 -11.13 12.57 1.03
C GLN A 96 -11.41 11.29 0.24
N THR A 97 -11.17 11.33 -1.07
CA THR A 97 -11.28 10.13 -1.91
C THR A 97 -10.25 9.10 -1.50
N GLY A 98 -10.65 7.84 -1.49
CA GLY A 98 -9.74 6.78 -1.08
C GLY A 98 -10.26 5.38 -1.32
N GLU A 99 -9.60 4.41 -0.72
CA GLU A 99 -9.97 3.00 -0.77
C GLU A 99 -9.71 2.32 0.58
N ILE A 100 -10.59 1.40 0.95
CA ILE A 100 -10.44 0.51 2.09
C ILE A 100 -10.14 -0.89 1.56
N TRP A 101 -9.02 -1.46 1.96
CA TRP A 101 -8.55 -2.76 1.51
C TRP A 101 -8.52 -3.76 2.64
N SER A 102 -9.22 -4.89 2.49
CA SER A 102 -9.22 -5.96 3.48
C SER A 102 -8.43 -7.17 2.99
N PHE A 103 -7.60 -7.72 3.87
CA PHE A 103 -6.78 -8.90 3.66
C PHE A 103 -7.17 -9.99 4.65
N SER A 104 -7.20 -11.26 4.23
CA SER A 104 -7.42 -12.41 5.13
C SER A 104 -6.17 -12.72 5.95
N ALA A 105 -5.04 -12.85 5.27
CA ALA A 105 -3.69 -12.96 5.80
C ALA A 105 -2.74 -12.63 4.67
N ALA A 106 -1.62 -11.98 4.92
CA ALA A 106 -0.65 -11.65 3.88
C ALA A 106 0.75 -11.44 4.43
N GLY A 107 1.74 -11.92 3.68
CA GLY A 107 3.14 -11.77 4.08
C GLY A 107 3.45 -12.50 5.39
N ARG A 108 3.86 -11.75 6.41
CA ARG A 108 4.14 -12.26 7.76
C ARG A 108 2.97 -12.09 8.73
N ILE A 109 1.88 -11.47 8.28
CA ILE A 109 0.69 -11.21 9.10
C ILE A 109 -0.24 -12.42 8.98
N PRO A 110 -0.44 -13.22 10.05
CA PRO A 110 -1.18 -14.47 9.99
C PRO A 110 -2.69 -14.31 10.14
N HIS A 111 -3.18 -13.10 10.40
CA HIS A 111 -4.60 -12.81 10.63
C HIS A 111 -5.12 -11.76 9.63
N GLY A 112 -6.44 -11.61 9.57
CA GLY A 112 -7.07 -10.59 8.77
C GLY A 112 -6.79 -9.18 9.27
N PHE A 113 -6.64 -8.26 8.36
CA PHE A 113 -6.42 -6.83 8.64
C PHE A 113 -6.98 -5.95 7.53
N THR A 114 -7.18 -4.68 7.85
CA THR A 114 -7.73 -3.70 6.91
C THR A 114 -6.84 -2.48 6.85
N LEU A 115 -6.54 -2.01 5.65
CA LEU A 115 -5.78 -0.79 5.39
C LEU A 115 -6.67 0.25 4.71
N VAL A 116 -6.49 1.50 5.09
CA VAL A 116 -7.23 2.64 4.51
C VAL A 116 -6.25 3.55 3.79
N PHE A 117 -6.55 3.85 2.54
CA PHE A 117 -5.77 4.75 1.70
C PHE A 117 -6.59 5.98 1.37
N VAL A 118 -5.98 7.15 1.51
CA VAL A 118 -6.62 8.43 1.20
C VAL A 118 -5.79 9.20 0.18
N SER A 119 -6.46 9.89 -0.71
CA SER A 119 -5.81 10.74 -1.71
C SER A 119 -5.10 11.91 -1.03
N GLY A 120 -3.86 12.16 -1.43
CA GLY A 120 -3.09 13.33 -0.96
C GLY A 120 -3.53 14.67 -1.57
N GLY A 121 -4.60 14.71 -2.37
CA GLY A 121 -5.06 15.93 -3.04
C GLY A 121 -6.41 15.78 -3.72
N VAL A 122 -6.90 16.90 -4.27
CA VAL A 122 -8.20 16.97 -4.98
C VAL A 122 -8.18 16.34 -6.39
N SER A 123 -7.02 16.02 -6.92
CA SER A 123 -6.92 15.36 -8.23
C SER A 123 -7.19 13.86 -8.08
N ALA A 124 -7.97 13.30 -9.01
CA ALA A 124 -8.24 11.86 -9.07
C ALA A 124 -6.96 11.01 -9.22
N ASP A 125 -5.90 11.58 -9.81
CA ASP A 125 -4.61 10.93 -10.02
C ASP A 125 -3.59 11.21 -8.91
N ALA A 126 -3.99 11.92 -7.83
CA ALA A 126 -3.11 12.18 -6.72
C ALA A 126 -2.70 10.86 -6.04
N PRO A 127 -1.41 10.70 -5.69
CA PRO A 127 -0.96 9.52 -4.98
C PRO A 127 -1.71 9.37 -3.66
N HIS A 128 -2.09 8.13 -3.36
CA HIS A 128 -2.73 7.81 -2.09
C HIS A 128 -1.67 7.52 -1.04
N ARG A 129 -1.94 8.02 0.16
CA ARG A 129 -1.18 7.70 1.38
C ARG A 129 -1.97 6.74 2.26
N LEU A 130 -1.25 5.97 3.03
CA LEU A 130 -1.84 5.12 4.04
C LEU A 130 -2.33 6.00 5.22
N TRP A 131 -3.57 5.81 5.61
CA TRP A 131 -4.11 6.44 6.81
C TRP A 131 -3.94 5.50 8.01
N SER A 132 -3.59 6.08 9.16
CA SER A 132 -3.51 5.36 10.43
C SER A 132 -4.65 5.78 11.34
N PRO A 133 -5.34 4.85 12.02
CA PRO A 133 -6.32 5.18 13.05
C PRO A 133 -5.78 6.09 14.14
N ARG A 134 -4.47 6.07 14.41
CA ARG A 134 -3.80 6.95 15.37
C ARG A 134 -3.74 8.41 14.94
N SER A 135 -3.84 8.69 13.65
CA SER A 135 -3.86 10.06 13.13
C SER A 135 -5.19 10.77 13.39
N GLY A 136 -6.22 10.01 13.78
CA GLY A 136 -7.56 10.55 13.99
C GLY A 136 -8.38 10.64 12.70
N TYR A 137 -9.69 10.73 12.88
CA TYR A 137 -10.65 10.79 11.77
C TYR A 137 -10.63 12.13 11.03
N GLU A 138 -10.10 13.18 11.67
CA GLU A 138 -9.95 14.52 11.08
C GLU A 138 -9.12 14.50 9.80
N GLU A 139 -8.16 13.60 9.71
CA GLU A 139 -7.35 13.41 8.49
C GLU A 139 -8.13 12.81 7.32
N LEU A 140 -9.30 12.24 7.55
CA LEU A 140 -10.17 11.72 6.49
C LEU A 140 -11.07 12.79 5.91
N LEU A 141 -11.26 13.91 6.62
CA LEU A 141 -12.16 14.97 6.18
C LEU A 141 -11.59 15.73 4.98
N LEU A 142 -12.45 16.07 4.04
CA LEU A 142 -12.10 16.89 2.88
C LEU A 142 -11.83 18.36 3.31
N TRP A 143 -12.54 18.84 4.32
CA TRP A 143 -12.42 20.18 4.87
C TRP A 143 -12.17 20.11 6.38
N GLN A 144 -11.35 21.01 6.89
CA GLN A 144 -11.21 21.19 8.34
C GLN A 144 -12.49 21.79 8.90
N ILE A 145 -13.39 20.95 9.38
CA ILE A 145 -14.55 21.39 10.16
C ILE A 145 -14.07 21.45 11.61
N PRO A 146 -14.12 22.61 12.27
CA PRO A 146 -13.79 22.64 13.68
C PRO A 146 -14.75 21.73 14.44
N PRO A 147 -14.24 20.74 15.20
CA PRO A 147 -15.07 19.82 15.94
C PRO A 147 -15.82 20.59 17.03
N THR A 148 -17.14 20.45 17.04
CA THR A 148 -18.00 20.99 18.09
C THR A 148 -18.30 20.01 19.21
N GLY A 149 -17.80 18.76 19.09
CA GLY A 149 -18.06 17.66 20.00
C GLY A 149 -17.18 16.43 19.71
N ASP A 150 -17.72 15.22 19.88
CA ASP A 150 -17.07 13.97 19.51
C ASP A 150 -17.04 13.82 17.99
N VAL A 151 -15.90 14.15 17.41
CA VAL A 151 -15.67 14.12 15.94
C VAL A 151 -15.97 12.75 15.37
N ALA A 152 -15.61 11.68 16.06
CA ALA A 152 -15.81 10.32 15.57
C ALA A 152 -17.29 9.97 15.48
N ALA A 153 -18.08 10.30 16.50
CA ALA A 153 -19.52 10.04 16.52
C ALA A 153 -20.26 10.86 15.46
N GLU A 154 -19.98 12.18 15.39
CA GLU A 154 -20.59 13.07 14.39
C GLU A 154 -20.24 12.63 12.96
N LEU A 155 -19.00 12.26 12.71
CA LEU A 155 -18.56 11.78 11.41
C LEU A 155 -19.24 10.47 11.03
N ALA A 156 -19.37 9.52 11.98
CA ALA A 156 -20.04 8.25 11.74
C ALA A 156 -21.51 8.44 11.33
N GLU A 157 -22.25 9.31 12.04
CA GLU A 157 -23.64 9.61 11.69
C GLU A 157 -23.76 10.24 10.29
N ARG A 158 -22.86 11.14 9.94
CA ARG A 158 -22.84 11.77 8.61
C ARG A 158 -22.50 10.77 7.52
N ILE A 159 -21.51 9.88 7.73
CA ILE A 159 -21.15 8.84 6.77
C ILE A 159 -22.34 7.89 6.55
N ALA A 160 -23.00 7.45 7.62
CA ALA A 160 -24.15 6.55 7.51
C ALA A 160 -25.30 7.17 6.72
N ARG A 161 -25.56 8.46 6.91
CA ARG A 161 -26.68 9.17 6.28
C ARG A 161 -26.40 9.64 4.86
N ASP A 162 -25.20 10.19 4.62
CA ASP A 162 -24.92 11.00 3.43
C ASP A 162 -24.03 10.29 2.40
N CYS A 163 -23.32 9.22 2.80
CA CYS A 163 -22.38 8.56 1.90
C CYS A 163 -22.97 7.32 1.22
N PRO A 164 -22.76 7.14 -0.10
CA PRO A 164 -23.00 5.88 -0.74
C PRO A 164 -22.18 4.76 -0.06
N ARG A 165 -22.81 3.64 0.29
CA ARG A 165 -22.18 2.53 1.02
C ARG A 165 -21.64 2.93 2.40
N GLY A 166 -22.32 3.85 3.08
CA GLY A 166 -21.89 4.40 4.37
C GLY A 166 -21.59 3.33 5.43
N GLU A 167 -22.43 2.31 5.54
CA GLU A 167 -22.22 1.17 6.47
C GLU A 167 -20.92 0.42 6.18
N GLU A 168 -20.65 0.11 4.90
CA GLU A 168 -19.41 -0.58 4.52
C GLU A 168 -18.15 0.27 4.75
N ILE A 169 -18.28 1.60 4.60
CA ILE A 169 -17.21 2.53 4.93
C ILE A 169 -16.95 2.52 6.43
N LEU A 170 -17.99 2.62 7.24
CA LEU A 170 -17.90 2.61 8.71
C LEU A 170 -17.28 1.31 9.22
N ASP A 171 -17.75 0.16 8.72
CA ASP A 171 -17.20 -1.15 9.07
C ASP A 171 -15.70 -1.22 8.73
N GLY A 172 -15.33 -0.72 7.55
CA GLY A 172 -13.95 -0.70 7.12
C GLY A 172 -13.06 0.23 7.94
N LEU A 173 -13.56 1.40 8.33
CA LEU A 173 -12.85 2.34 9.19
C LEU A 173 -12.70 1.80 10.63
N ALA A 174 -13.73 1.16 11.16
CA ALA A 174 -13.69 0.52 12.48
C ALA A 174 -12.72 -0.66 12.53
N ALA A 175 -12.58 -1.39 11.42
CA ALA A 175 -11.64 -2.51 11.27
C ALA A 175 -10.22 -2.09 10.84
N ALA A 176 -9.97 -0.79 10.64
CA ALA A 176 -8.70 -0.30 10.15
C ALA A 176 -7.55 -0.62 11.11
N SER A 177 -6.48 -1.16 10.55
CA SER A 177 -5.27 -1.52 11.28
C SER A 177 -4.21 -0.45 11.13
N ASP A 178 -3.44 -0.21 12.17
CA ASP A 178 -2.23 0.61 12.07
C ASP A 178 -1.11 -0.21 11.44
N TRP A 179 -0.63 0.22 10.28
CA TRP A 179 0.44 -0.48 9.57
C TRP A 179 1.72 -0.60 10.41
N SER A 180 2.04 0.41 11.21
CA SER A 180 3.22 0.39 12.07
C SER A 180 3.19 -0.70 13.15
N GLU A 181 2.02 -1.25 13.47
CA GLU A 181 1.86 -2.37 14.40
C GLU A 181 1.91 -3.73 13.69
N LEU A 182 1.79 -3.74 12.36
CA LEU A 182 1.78 -4.95 11.56
C LEU A 182 3.18 -5.31 10.98
N GLU A 183 4.11 -4.35 10.93
CA GLU A 183 5.50 -4.54 10.50
C GLU A 183 6.35 -5.18 11.58
#